data_187fa8b7bd0a138721c43fe5ee487ec8
#
_entry.id   187fa8b7bd0a138721c43fe5ee487ec8
#
_cell.length_a   1.000
_cell.length_b   1.000
_cell.length_c   1.000
_cell.angle_alpha   90.00
_cell.angle_beta   90.00
_cell.angle_gamma   90.00
#
_symmetry.space_group_name_H-M   'P 1'
#
loop_
_entity.id
_entity.type
_entity.pdbx_description
1 polymer ?
#
loop_
_entity_poly.entity_id
_entity_poly.type
_entity_poly.pdbx_seq_one_letter_code
_entity_poly.pdbx_strand_id
1 'polypeptide(L)'
;LFVGVFIHEMAHSLIAKAKGIKIHSITLLILGGVSQMEETMPDPKVELPMALAGPLTSLAVGVICGVLVYVFEAVVPDPAVAGVLIFVFGYLGLLNVLLFGFNLLPAFPMDGGRVLRAWLARRMPLSRATRIAADVGKAFAVLFGIIGFLLLNPILIIIAFFIYIGANQEATYLRYNILLQDVTV
;
A
#
# COMPACT_ATOMS: atom_id res chain seq x y z
N LEU A 1 -0.35 -6.96 13.71
CA LEU A 1 -0.03 -6.74 12.30
C LEU A 1 -1.19 -7.16 11.38
N PHE A 2 -1.62 -8.44 11.39
CA PHE A 2 -2.68 -8.95 10.49
C PHE A 2 -3.99 -8.19 10.56
N VAL A 3 -4.43 -7.76 11.74
CA VAL A 3 -5.62 -6.92 11.90
C VAL A 3 -5.47 -5.58 11.18
N GLY A 4 -4.30 -4.93 11.32
CA GLY A 4 -4.02 -3.67 10.63
C GLY A 4 -4.02 -3.84 9.10
N VAL A 5 -3.35 -4.88 8.59
CA VAL A 5 -3.35 -5.21 7.15
C VAL A 5 -4.76 -5.54 6.67
N PHE A 6 -5.55 -6.31 7.43
CA PHE A 6 -6.93 -6.63 7.06
C PHE A 6 -7.81 -5.38 6.95
N ILE A 7 -7.71 -4.46 7.91
CA ILE A 7 -8.46 -3.19 7.89
C ILE A 7 -8.03 -2.34 6.69
N HIS A 8 -6.74 -2.30 6.37
CA HIS A 8 -6.18 -1.63 5.21
C HIS A 8 -6.76 -2.17 3.90
N GLU A 9 -6.72 -3.50 3.68
CA GLU A 9 -7.26 -4.14 2.48
C GLU A 9 -8.79 -4.00 2.38
N MET A 10 -9.47 -4.04 3.53
CA MET A 10 -10.91 -3.84 3.57
C MET A 10 -11.29 -2.42 3.12
N ALA A 11 -10.47 -1.40 3.45
CA ALA A 11 -10.71 -0.04 3.00
C ALA A 11 -10.63 0.09 1.48
N HIS A 12 -9.62 -0.51 0.84
CA HIS A 12 -9.52 -0.59 -0.63
C HIS A 12 -10.78 -1.25 -1.23
N SER A 13 -11.16 -2.39 -0.66
CA SER A 13 -12.30 -3.19 -1.12
C SER A 13 -13.62 -2.45 -0.98
N LEU A 14 -13.84 -1.70 0.10
CA LEU A 14 -15.05 -0.91 0.29
C LEU A 14 -15.18 0.21 -0.76
N ILE A 15 -14.09 0.90 -1.06
CA ILE A 15 -14.09 1.94 -2.11
C ILE A 15 -14.30 1.30 -3.49
N ALA A 16 -13.64 0.17 -3.79
CA ALA A 16 -13.83 -0.55 -5.05
C ALA A 16 -15.29 -0.96 -5.23
N LYS A 17 -15.91 -1.56 -4.19
CA LYS A 17 -17.32 -1.95 -4.19
C LYS A 17 -18.25 -0.75 -4.38
N ALA A 18 -17.98 0.37 -3.70
CA ALA A 18 -18.76 1.61 -3.86
C ALA A 18 -18.68 2.19 -5.27
N LYS A 19 -17.62 1.86 -6.01
CA LYS A 19 -17.42 2.22 -7.43
C LYS A 19 -17.93 1.17 -8.42
N GLY A 20 -18.61 0.11 -7.95
CA GLY A 20 -19.20 -0.93 -8.79
C GLY A 20 -18.25 -2.04 -9.23
N ILE A 21 -17.01 -2.07 -8.72
CA ILE A 21 -16.06 -3.13 -9.00
C ILE A 21 -16.39 -4.36 -8.16
N LYS A 22 -16.52 -5.52 -8.79
CA LYS A 22 -16.76 -6.79 -8.11
C LYS A 22 -15.49 -7.28 -7.43
N ILE A 23 -15.63 -7.67 -6.17
CA ILE A 23 -14.53 -8.24 -5.37
C ILE A 23 -14.80 -9.73 -5.24
N HIS A 24 -13.84 -10.55 -5.64
CA HIS A 24 -13.96 -12.01 -5.56
C HIS A 24 -13.46 -12.55 -4.22
N SER A 25 -12.32 -12.08 -3.75
CA SER A 25 -11.74 -12.51 -2.47
C SER A 25 -10.72 -11.50 -1.94
N ILE A 26 -10.50 -11.55 -0.63
CA ILE A 26 -9.41 -10.86 0.06
C ILE A 26 -8.53 -11.95 0.67
N THR A 27 -7.30 -12.08 0.20
CA THR A 27 -6.33 -13.04 0.71
C THR A 27 -5.26 -12.32 1.52
N LEU A 28 -5.13 -12.68 2.79
CA LEU A 28 -4.07 -12.17 3.64
C LEU A 28 -2.83 -13.03 3.49
N LEU A 29 -1.71 -12.43 3.13
CA LEU A 29 -0.41 -13.04 3.05
C LEU A 29 0.48 -12.54 4.18
N ILE A 30 1.61 -13.21 4.43
CA ILE A 30 2.57 -12.83 5.50
C ILE A 30 3.15 -11.43 5.27
N LEU A 31 3.33 -11.03 4.01
CA LEU A 31 3.92 -9.73 3.61
C LEU A 31 2.88 -8.67 3.20
N GLY A 32 1.59 -8.95 3.37
CA GLY A 32 0.52 -8.01 2.98
C GLY A 32 -0.80 -8.71 2.68
N GLY A 33 -1.77 -7.95 2.14
CA GLY A 33 -3.03 -8.48 1.63
C GLY A 33 -3.08 -8.38 0.10
N VAL A 34 -3.85 -9.25 -0.52
CA VAL A 34 -4.18 -9.19 -1.94
C VAL A 34 -5.67 -9.29 -2.10
N SER A 35 -6.28 -8.21 -2.56
CA SER A 35 -7.70 -8.20 -2.93
C SER A 35 -7.84 -8.59 -4.40
N GLN A 36 -8.46 -9.75 -4.66
CA GLN A 36 -8.79 -10.16 -6.02
C GLN A 36 -10.04 -9.41 -6.48
N MET A 37 -9.83 -8.41 -7.32
CA MET A 37 -10.89 -7.61 -7.93
C MET A 37 -11.08 -8.01 -9.40
N GLU A 38 -12.27 -7.74 -9.95
CA GLU A 38 -12.50 -7.88 -11.38
C GLU A 38 -11.49 -7.02 -12.16
N GLU A 39 -10.83 -7.62 -13.14
CA GLU A 39 -9.82 -6.95 -13.97
C GLU A 39 -10.51 -5.92 -14.89
N THR A 40 -10.56 -4.68 -14.43
CA THR A 40 -11.00 -3.54 -15.23
C THR A 40 -9.80 -2.65 -15.54
N MET A 41 -9.81 -1.98 -16.71
CA MET A 41 -8.80 -0.96 -16.98
C MET A 41 -8.82 0.10 -15.89
N PRO A 42 -7.64 0.51 -15.35
CA PRO A 42 -7.58 1.52 -14.30
C PRO A 42 -8.16 2.85 -14.77
N ASP A 43 -9.33 3.24 -14.23
CA ASP A 43 -9.84 4.61 -14.38
C ASP A 43 -9.19 5.48 -13.29
N PRO A 44 -8.43 6.53 -13.66
CA PRO A 44 -7.77 7.40 -12.69
C PRO A 44 -8.71 8.02 -11.64
N LYS A 45 -9.99 8.22 -11.99
CA LYS A 45 -11.01 8.76 -11.07
C LYS A 45 -11.43 7.76 -10.00
N VAL A 46 -11.32 6.48 -10.29
CA VAL A 46 -11.63 5.38 -9.39
C VAL A 46 -10.38 4.92 -8.66
N GLU A 47 -9.27 4.81 -9.37
CA GLU A 47 -8.01 4.30 -8.85
C GLU A 47 -7.43 5.17 -7.73
N LEU A 48 -7.48 6.51 -7.88
CA LEU A 48 -6.89 7.42 -6.90
C LEU A 48 -7.53 7.31 -5.51
N PRO A 49 -8.88 7.46 -5.34
CA PRO A 49 -9.50 7.30 -4.03
C PRO A 49 -9.38 5.87 -3.49
N MET A 50 -9.39 4.85 -4.36
CA MET A 50 -9.20 3.47 -3.97
C MET A 50 -7.78 3.26 -3.40
N ALA A 51 -6.74 3.71 -4.10
CA ALA A 51 -5.36 3.55 -3.66
C ALA A 51 -5.04 4.33 -2.37
N LEU A 52 -5.69 5.47 -2.14
CA LEU A 52 -5.52 6.25 -0.91
C LEU A 52 -6.27 5.66 0.30
N ALA A 53 -7.32 4.85 0.07
CA ALA A 53 -8.18 4.37 1.15
C ALA A 53 -7.43 3.53 2.18
N GLY A 54 -6.60 2.58 1.75
CA GLY A 54 -5.80 1.73 2.64
C GLY A 54 -4.83 2.53 3.51
N PRO A 55 -3.91 3.31 2.90
CA PRO A 55 -2.97 4.12 3.66
C PRO A 55 -3.65 5.08 4.64
N LEU A 56 -4.68 5.82 4.21
CA LEU A 56 -5.39 6.74 5.10
C LEU A 56 -6.08 6.03 6.27
N THR A 57 -6.61 4.83 6.03
CA THR A 57 -7.20 4.01 7.11
C THR A 57 -6.13 3.52 8.08
N SER A 58 -4.97 3.10 7.60
CA SER A 58 -3.84 2.73 8.46
C SER A 58 -3.36 3.91 9.30
N LEU A 59 -3.27 5.10 8.72
CA LEU A 59 -2.94 6.32 9.47
C LEU A 59 -3.98 6.60 10.56
N ALA A 60 -5.28 6.51 10.22
CA ALA A 60 -6.36 6.71 11.20
C ALA A 60 -6.28 5.73 12.37
N VAL A 61 -6.04 4.43 12.08
CA VAL A 61 -5.82 3.41 13.13
C VAL A 61 -4.59 3.75 13.98
N GLY A 62 -3.49 4.16 13.35
CA GLY A 62 -2.28 4.59 14.05
C GLY A 62 -2.53 5.74 15.01
N VAL A 63 -3.25 6.78 14.56
CA VAL A 63 -3.63 7.95 15.37
C VAL A 63 -4.55 7.55 16.53
N ILE A 64 -5.57 6.72 16.27
CA ILE A 64 -6.49 6.22 17.31
C ILE A 64 -5.71 5.46 18.38
N CYS A 65 -4.80 4.57 17.98
CA CYS A 65 -3.95 3.84 18.93
C CYS A 65 -3.08 4.78 19.75
N GLY A 66 -2.50 5.82 19.15
CA GLY A 66 -1.72 6.83 19.85
C GLY A 66 -2.54 7.60 20.90
N VAL A 67 -3.77 7.98 20.54
CA VAL A 67 -4.71 8.60 21.51
C VAL A 67 -5.05 7.65 22.65
N LEU A 68 -5.29 6.35 22.36
CA LEU A 68 -5.58 5.35 23.37
C LEU A 68 -4.40 5.15 24.32
N VAL A 69 -3.16 5.15 23.85
CA VAL A 69 -1.96 5.11 24.70
C VAL A 69 -1.97 6.25 25.69
N TYR A 70 -2.19 7.48 25.23
CA TYR A 70 -2.27 8.65 26.09
C TYR A 70 -3.40 8.55 27.14
N VAL A 71 -4.58 8.07 26.71
CA VAL A 71 -5.73 7.87 27.62
C VAL A 71 -5.43 6.81 28.68
N PHE A 72 -4.84 5.67 28.30
CA PHE A 72 -4.51 4.61 29.25
C PHE A 72 -3.48 5.05 30.29
N GLU A 73 -2.48 5.84 29.87
CA GLU A 73 -1.51 6.42 30.79
C GLU A 73 -2.17 7.34 31.84
N ALA A 74 -3.19 8.10 31.41
CA ALA A 74 -3.86 9.07 32.28
C ALA A 74 -4.95 8.45 33.20
N VAL A 75 -5.62 7.38 32.74
CA VAL A 75 -6.88 6.91 33.37
C VAL A 75 -6.72 5.57 34.09
N VAL A 76 -5.76 4.72 33.69
CA VAL A 76 -5.60 3.38 34.29
C VAL A 76 -4.73 3.46 35.54
N PRO A 77 -5.29 3.19 36.74
CA PRO A 77 -4.56 3.40 38.01
C PRO A 77 -3.48 2.33 38.28
N ASP A 78 -3.69 1.10 37.75
CA ASP A 78 -2.75 -0.01 37.95
C ASP A 78 -1.61 0.09 36.91
N PRO A 79 -0.35 0.29 37.35
CA PRO A 79 0.77 0.46 36.44
C PRO A 79 1.07 -0.78 35.59
N ALA A 80 0.77 -1.99 36.11
CA ALA A 80 1.00 -3.22 35.35
C ALA A 80 -0.01 -3.35 34.21
N VAL A 81 -1.28 -3.07 34.47
CA VAL A 81 -2.35 -3.07 33.45
C VAL A 81 -2.12 -1.94 32.44
N ALA A 82 -1.81 -0.73 32.91
CA ALA A 82 -1.48 0.40 32.05
C ALA A 82 -0.30 0.07 31.12
N GLY A 83 0.77 -0.49 31.64
CA GLY A 83 1.96 -0.87 30.88
C GLY A 83 1.66 -1.86 29.75
N VAL A 84 0.84 -2.87 30.01
CA VAL A 84 0.42 -3.83 28.96
C VAL A 84 -0.40 -3.15 27.86
N LEU A 85 -1.38 -2.32 28.23
CA LEU A 85 -2.22 -1.61 27.26
C LEU A 85 -1.41 -0.62 26.41
N ILE A 86 -0.55 0.16 27.05
CA ILE A 86 0.36 1.10 26.37
C ILE A 86 1.27 0.37 25.39
N PHE A 87 1.85 -0.76 25.80
CA PHE A 87 2.69 -1.57 24.92
C PHE A 87 1.92 -2.11 23.70
N VAL A 88 0.74 -2.71 23.93
CA VAL A 88 -0.06 -3.32 22.84
C VAL A 88 -0.54 -2.27 21.86
N PHE A 89 -1.15 -1.19 22.34
CA PHE A 89 -1.68 -0.14 21.47
C PHE A 89 -0.58 0.72 20.86
N GLY A 90 0.51 0.98 21.58
CA GLY A 90 1.68 1.67 21.06
C GLY A 90 2.34 0.91 19.91
N TYR A 91 2.54 -0.40 20.08
CA TYR A 91 3.08 -1.26 19.05
C TYR A 91 2.15 -1.38 17.83
N LEU A 92 0.84 -1.57 18.08
CA LEU A 92 -0.16 -1.61 17.01
C LEU A 92 -0.22 -0.28 16.23
N GLY A 93 -0.18 0.84 16.95
CA GLY A 93 -0.15 2.18 16.36
C GLY A 93 1.08 2.40 15.50
N LEU A 94 2.27 2.06 16.03
CA LEU A 94 3.53 2.15 15.29
C LEU A 94 3.49 1.33 14.00
N LEU A 95 3.03 0.08 14.06
CA LEU A 95 2.94 -0.78 12.88
C LEU A 95 1.98 -0.21 11.81
N ASN A 96 0.87 0.40 12.21
CA ASN A 96 -0.06 1.01 11.27
C ASN A 96 0.50 2.32 10.64
N VAL A 97 1.25 3.12 11.41
CA VAL A 97 1.97 4.29 10.87
C VAL A 97 3.06 3.86 9.89
N LEU A 98 3.79 2.79 10.19
CA LEU A 98 4.78 2.23 9.26
C LEU A 98 4.10 1.67 7.99
N LEU A 99 2.97 0.98 8.13
CA LEU A 99 2.17 0.46 7.02
C LEU A 99 1.68 1.60 6.12
N PHE A 100 1.19 2.70 6.70
CA PHE A 100 0.84 3.93 5.99
C PHE A 100 2.04 4.49 5.21
N GLY A 101 3.17 4.73 5.89
CA GLY A 101 4.35 5.35 5.29
C GLY A 101 4.95 4.49 4.16
N PHE A 102 5.04 3.18 4.38
CA PHE A 102 5.58 2.25 3.40
C PHE A 102 4.67 2.13 2.16
N ASN A 103 3.34 2.01 2.37
CA ASN A 103 2.41 1.95 1.25
C ASN A 103 2.24 3.27 0.50
N LEU A 104 2.60 4.41 1.09
CA LEU A 104 2.54 5.71 0.41
C LEU A 104 3.81 6.02 -0.41
N LEU A 105 4.85 5.17 -0.36
CA LEU A 105 6.01 5.30 -1.26
C LEU A 105 5.54 5.30 -2.72
N PRO A 106 5.98 6.28 -3.54
CA PRO A 106 5.53 6.41 -4.94
C PRO A 106 6.20 5.37 -5.85
N ALA A 107 6.06 4.10 -5.48
CA ALA A 107 6.72 2.97 -6.12
C ALA A 107 5.79 1.75 -6.15
N PHE A 108 5.66 1.08 -7.30
CA PHE A 108 5.02 -0.23 -7.34
C PHE A 108 5.87 -1.29 -6.62
N PRO A 109 5.23 -2.28 -5.96
CA PRO A 109 3.80 -2.61 -5.96
C PRO A 109 2.95 -1.89 -4.90
N MET A 110 3.48 -0.88 -4.19
CA MET A 110 2.77 -0.16 -3.15
C MET A 110 1.66 0.75 -3.71
N ASP A 111 0.71 1.13 -2.83
CA ASP A 111 -0.42 2.00 -3.20
C ASP A 111 0.02 3.37 -3.69
N GLY A 112 1.13 3.91 -3.16
CA GLY A 112 1.74 5.16 -3.61
C GLY A 112 2.15 5.14 -5.09
N GLY A 113 2.53 3.99 -5.63
CA GLY A 113 2.75 3.81 -7.07
C GLY A 113 1.46 3.97 -7.88
N ARG A 114 0.35 3.41 -7.39
CA ARG A 114 -0.99 3.57 -7.98
C ARG A 114 -1.50 5.00 -7.85
N VAL A 115 -1.28 5.64 -6.69
CA VAL A 115 -1.59 7.06 -6.47
C VAL A 115 -0.83 7.94 -7.47
N LEU A 116 0.47 7.70 -7.66
CA LEU A 116 1.30 8.43 -8.63
C LEU A 116 0.79 8.20 -10.06
N ARG A 117 0.52 6.96 -10.44
CA ARG A 117 -0.06 6.62 -11.75
C ARG A 117 -1.37 7.35 -11.99
N ALA A 118 -2.32 7.23 -11.08
CA ALA A 118 -3.64 7.85 -11.19
C ALA A 118 -3.55 9.38 -11.26
N TRP A 119 -2.63 10.00 -10.53
CA TRP A 119 -2.40 11.43 -10.56
C TRP A 119 -1.84 11.90 -11.91
N LEU A 120 -0.84 11.20 -12.43
CA LEU A 120 -0.22 11.47 -13.74
C LEU A 120 -1.21 11.23 -14.88
N ALA A 121 -2.02 10.17 -14.81
CA ALA A 121 -2.99 9.80 -15.85
C ALA A 121 -4.12 10.84 -16.03
N ARG A 122 -4.26 11.80 -15.12
CA ARG A 122 -5.13 12.97 -15.32
C ARG A 122 -4.64 13.93 -16.40
N ARG A 123 -3.34 13.89 -16.73
CA ARG A 123 -2.71 14.83 -17.66
C ARG A 123 -1.99 14.16 -18.83
N MET A 124 -1.87 12.83 -18.82
CA MET A 124 -1.19 12.07 -19.85
C MET A 124 -1.82 10.70 -20.05
N PRO A 125 -1.56 9.99 -21.18
CA PRO A 125 -2.06 8.65 -21.42
C PRO A 125 -1.63 7.67 -20.30
N LEU A 126 -2.52 6.73 -19.93
CA LEU A 126 -2.32 5.76 -18.87
C LEU A 126 -1.01 4.96 -19.02
N SER A 127 -0.69 4.56 -20.27
CA SER A 127 0.55 3.84 -20.58
C SER A 127 1.81 4.62 -20.21
N ARG A 128 1.82 5.94 -20.46
CA ARG A 128 2.93 6.82 -20.10
C ARG A 128 2.99 7.04 -18.58
N ALA A 129 1.83 7.25 -17.96
CA ALA A 129 1.73 7.41 -16.50
C ALA A 129 2.26 6.17 -15.76
N THR A 130 1.86 4.97 -16.20
CA THR A 130 2.34 3.70 -15.61
C THR A 130 3.84 3.53 -15.79
N ARG A 131 4.37 3.85 -16.99
CA ARG A 131 5.81 3.77 -17.23
C ARG A 131 6.60 4.68 -16.29
N ILE A 132 6.17 5.94 -16.13
CA ILE A 132 6.83 6.89 -15.22
C ILE A 132 6.76 6.38 -13.78
N ALA A 133 5.59 5.93 -13.31
CA ALA A 133 5.46 5.40 -11.96
C ALA A 133 6.32 4.15 -11.73
N ALA A 134 6.45 3.26 -12.73
CA ALA A 134 7.34 2.11 -12.67
C ALA A 134 8.82 2.52 -12.66
N ASP A 135 9.21 3.52 -13.44
CA ASP A 135 10.60 4.01 -13.48
C ASP A 135 10.98 4.71 -12.16
N VAL A 136 10.05 5.45 -11.53
CA VAL A 136 10.22 5.98 -10.17
C VAL A 136 10.39 4.84 -9.17
N GLY A 137 9.57 3.79 -9.25
CA GLY A 137 9.70 2.60 -8.40
C GLY A 137 11.06 1.92 -8.53
N LYS A 138 11.57 1.77 -9.77
CA LYS A 138 12.92 1.23 -10.01
C LYS A 138 14.03 2.11 -9.42
N ALA A 139 13.87 3.43 -9.47
CA ALA A 139 14.82 4.35 -8.86
C ALA A 139 14.86 4.17 -7.32
N PHE A 140 13.69 4.01 -6.67
CA PHE A 140 13.63 3.65 -5.25
C PHE A 140 14.25 2.29 -4.95
N ALA A 141 14.02 1.29 -5.81
CA ALA A 141 14.62 -0.03 -5.66
C ALA A 141 16.16 0.04 -5.70
N VAL A 142 16.71 0.79 -6.66
CA VAL A 142 18.17 0.99 -6.75
C VAL A 142 18.70 1.72 -5.51
N LEU A 143 18.01 2.78 -5.06
CA LEU A 143 18.39 3.53 -3.87
C LEU A 143 18.43 2.64 -2.62
N PHE A 144 17.33 1.86 -2.38
CA PHE A 144 17.28 0.93 -1.25
C PHE A 144 18.30 -0.21 -1.36
N GLY A 145 18.57 -0.68 -2.58
CA GLY A 145 19.62 -1.67 -2.84
C GLY A 145 21.01 -1.16 -2.47
N ILE A 146 21.35 0.07 -2.87
CA ILE A 146 22.63 0.72 -2.53
C ILE A 146 22.74 0.93 -1.02
N ILE A 147 21.70 1.50 -0.39
CA ILE A 147 21.69 1.73 1.07
C ILE A 147 21.78 0.40 1.81
N GLY A 148 21.03 -0.62 1.40
CA GLY A 148 21.05 -1.95 1.99
C GLY A 148 22.45 -2.60 1.89
N PHE A 149 23.11 -2.45 0.76
CA PHE A 149 24.49 -2.93 0.56
C PHE A 149 25.49 -2.20 1.46
N LEU A 150 25.43 -0.87 1.51
CA LEU A 150 26.35 -0.05 2.32
C LEU A 150 26.16 -0.29 3.83
N LEU A 151 24.93 -0.52 4.28
CA LEU A 151 24.59 -0.79 5.69
C LEU A 151 24.67 -2.28 6.04
N LEU A 152 25.05 -3.15 5.09
CA LEU A 152 25.02 -4.61 5.24
C LEU A 152 23.66 -5.12 5.77
N ASN A 153 22.59 -4.49 5.33
CA ASN A 153 21.24 -4.80 5.77
C ASN A 153 20.51 -5.66 4.72
N PRO A 154 20.39 -6.99 4.93
CA PRO A 154 19.77 -7.88 3.96
C PRO A 154 18.26 -7.61 3.77
N ILE A 155 17.58 -7.06 4.78
CA ILE A 155 16.14 -6.75 4.69
C ILE A 155 15.92 -5.63 3.65
N LEU A 156 16.74 -4.58 3.66
CA LEU A 156 16.65 -3.51 2.66
C LEU A 156 16.93 -4.00 1.24
N ILE A 157 17.86 -4.96 1.09
CA ILE A 157 18.16 -5.57 -0.22
C ILE A 157 16.96 -6.38 -0.71
N ILE A 158 16.31 -7.16 0.16
CA ILE A 158 15.10 -7.93 -0.17
C ILE A 158 13.96 -6.98 -0.56
N ILE A 159 13.76 -5.89 0.18
CA ILE A 159 12.75 -4.87 -0.13
C ILE A 159 13.04 -4.23 -1.49
N ALA A 160 14.30 -3.88 -1.77
CA ALA A 160 14.71 -3.33 -3.07
C ALA A 160 14.37 -4.28 -4.22
N PHE A 161 14.67 -5.56 -4.07
CA PHE A 161 14.35 -6.59 -5.06
C PHE A 161 12.84 -6.74 -5.27
N PHE A 162 12.07 -6.74 -4.19
CA PHE A 162 10.60 -6.81 -4.25
C PHE A 162 10.00 -5.60 -4.99
N ILE A 163 10.47 -4.39 -4.69
CA ILE A 163 10.04 -3.17 -5.39
C ILE A 163 10.39 -3.24 -6.88
N TYR A 164 11.59 -3.69 -7.22
CA TYR A 164 12.04 -3.78 -8.61
C TYR A 164 11.17 -4.75 -9.43
N ILE A 165 10.87 -5.93 -8.87
CA ILE A 165 10.00 -6.93 -9.52
C ILE A 165 8.60 -6.37 -9.68
N GLY A 166 8.00 -5.80 -8.63
CA GLY A 166 6.65 -5.26 -8.67
C GLY A 166 6.49 -4.14 -9.69
N ALA A 167 7.49 -3.23 -9.79
CA ALA A 167 7.50 -2.17 -10.79
C ALA A 167 7.56 -2.71 -12.23
N ASN A 168 8.32 -3.79 -12.48
CA ASN A 168 8.37 -4.43 -13.79
C ASN A 168 7.07 -5.17 -14.12
N GLN A 169 6.49 -5.88 -13.16
CA GLN A 169 5.24 -6.62 -13.36
C GLN A 169 4.09 -5.67 -13.74
N GLU A 170 3.92 -4.55 -13.04
CA GLU A 170 2.86 -3.58 -13.32
C GLU A 170 2.99 -2.96 -14.72
N ALA A 171 4.23 -2.61 -15.12
CA ALA A 171 4.49 -2.08 -16.46
C ALA A 171 4.20 -3.11 -17.57
N THR A 172 4.49 -4.37 -17.33
CA THR A 172 4.29 -5.47 -18.27
C THR A 172 2.81 -5.81 -18.37
N TYR A 173 2.11 -5.91 -17.25
CA TYR A 173 0.67 -6.20 -17.17
C TYR A 173 -0.16 -5.20 -17.98
N LEU A 174 0.12 -3.91 -17.84
CA LEU A 174 -0.60 -2.90 -18.61
C LEU A 174 -0.35 -3.02 -20.13
N ARG A 175 0.89 -3.35 -20.54
CA ARG A 175 1.20 -3.58 -21.96
C ARG A 175 0.39 -4.73 -22.54
N TYR A 176 0.29 -5.85 -21.83
CA TYR A 176 -0.51 -7.00 -22.24
C TYR A 176 -1.99 -6.65 -22.39
N ASN A 177 -2.56 -5.93 -21.44
CA ASN A 177 -3.98 -5.55 -21.48
C ASN A 177 -4.29 -4.62 -22.66
N ILE A 178 -3.40 -3.68 -22.99
CA ILE A 178 -3.57 -2.82 -24.16
C ILE A 178 -3.52 -3.64 -25.46
N LEU A 179 -2.56 -4.56 -25.60
CA LEU A 179 -2.42 -5.39 -26.80
C LEU A 179 -3.60 -6.35 -26.99
N LEU A 180 -4.16 -6.90 -25.90
CA LEU A 180 -5.31 -7.80 -25.98
C LEU A 180 -6.60 -7.07 -26.38
N GLN A 181 -6.76 -5.79 -26.04
CA GLN A 181 -7.91 -5.00 -26.47
C GLN A 181 -7.89 -4.70 -27.97
N ASP A 182 -6.71 -4.53 -28.57
CA ASP A 182 -6.58 -4.31 -30.00
C ASP A 182 -6.85 -5.60 -30.83
N VAL A 183 -6.88 -6.77 -30.19
CA VAL A 183 -7.10 -8.08 -30.86
C VAL A 183 -8.56 -8.55 -30.79
N THR A 184 -9.37 -7.99 -29.90
CA THR A 184 -10.78 -8.39 -29.67
C THR A 184 -11.80 -7.54 -30.45
N VAL A 185 -11.41 -6.97 -31.59
CA VAL A 185 -12.33 -6.30 -32.53
C VAL A 185 -12.62 -7.21 -33.74
#